data_d08502cd07b9a46b665b247382483d00
#
_entry.id   d08502cd07b9a46b665b247382483d00
#
_cell.length_a   1.000
_cell.length_b   1.000
_cell.length_c   1.000
_cell.angle_alpha   90.00
_cell.angle_beta   90.00
_cell.angle_gamma   90.00
#
_symmetry.space_group_name_H-M   'P 1'
#
loop_
_entity.id
_entity.type
_entity.pdbx_description
1 polymer ?
#
loop_
_entity_poly.entity_id
_entity_poly.type
_entity_poly.pdbx_seq_one_letter_code
_entity_poly.pdbx_strand_id
1 'polypeptide(L)'
;MQFACTLLSLCSLLVSLASAYNDLSDDTLRKLPGPGDDFDIKKGSLLAPILVPRVSGTEGNVAVRQHFLDFFQSQLPEWRVELHNSTSTTPVSGGAEVPFVNVIATRDPPGSLQGDVSRLALVAHYDSKYTPKGFIGATDSAAPCAMIMHVARSIDAALTSKWAAANHDDFDVDHKGVQILLLDGEEAFKSWTDSDSLYGARYGTMLLAYT
;
A
#
# COMPACT_ATOMS: atom_id res chain seq x y z
N MET A 1 35.37 10.77 39.00
CA MET A 1 34.25 9.80 38.99
C MET A 1 32.85 10.44 38.97
N GLN A 2 32.64 11.65 39.46
CA GLN A 2 31.30 12.30 39.44
C GLN A 2 30.84 12.76 38.06
N PHE A 3 31.74 13.17 37.17
CA PHE A 3 31.37 13.62 35.81
C PHE A 3 30.86 12.49 34.90
N ALA A 4 31.37 11.27 35.08
CA ALA A 4 30.94 10.12 34.26
C ALA A 4 29.54 9.62 34.63
N CYS A 5 29.15 9.71 35.91
CA CYS A 5 27.80 9.34 36.37
C CYS A 5 26.71 10.31 35.88
N THR A 6 27.04 11.62 35.81
CA THR A 6 26.07 12.65 35.34
C THR A 6 25.83 12.54 33.85
N LEU A 7 26.84 12.18 33.04
CA LEU A 7 26.66 11.96 31.60
C LEU A 7 25.81 10.71 31.30
N LEU A 8 26.02 9.62 32.04
CA LEU A 8 25.20 8.41 31.89
C LEU A 8 23.73 8.61 32.31
N SER A 9 23.50 9.42 33.39
CA SER A 9 22.12 9.76 33.79
C SER A 9 21.42 10.66 32.77
N LEU A 10 22.13 11.59 32.11
CA LEU A 10 21.58 12.44 31.06
C LEU A 10 21.25 11.64 29.79
N CYS A 11 22.11 10.68 29.40
CA CYS A 11 21.82 9.78 28.28
C CYS A 11 20.65 8.86 28.54
N SER A 12 20.44 8.34 29.75
CA SER A 12 19.28 7.52 30.08
C SER A 12 17.97 8.32 30.10
N LEU A 13 17.98 9.60 30.47
CA LEU A 13 16.82 10.48 30.39
C LEU A 13 16.44 10.82 28.93
N LEU A 14 17.41 10.97 28.06
CA LEU A 14 17.16 11.25 26.63
C LEU A 14 16.60 10.04 25.86
N VAL A 15 16.96 8.82 26.25
CA VAL A 15 16.41 7.58 25.65
C VAL A 15 14.97 7.35 26.06
N SER A 16 14.52 7.84 27.22
CA SER A 16 13.14 7.69 27.70
C SER A 16 12.11 8.60 27.00
N LEU A 17 12.55 9.58 26.20
CA LEU A 17 11.68 10.54 25.51
C LEU A 17 11.45 10.21 24.02
N ALA A 18 12.13 9.21 23.49
CA ALA A 18 11.97 8.78 22.10
C ALA A 18 10.95 7.64 21.97
N SER A 19 9.73 7.82 22.51
CA SER A 19 8.61 6.98 22.11
C SER A 19 8.11 7.44 20.74
N ALA A 20 8.55 6.78 19.67
CA ALA A 20 8.17 7.11 18.31
C ALA A 20 6.66 6.84 18.04
N TYR A 21 6.00 6.07 18.92
CA TYR A 21 4.59 5.69 18.81
C TYR A 21 3.93 5.72 20.18
N ASN A 22 2.67 6.16 20.20
CA ASN A 22 1.80 6.03 21.35
C ASN A 22 0.88 4.84 21.13
N ASP A 23 0.67 4.02 22.15
CA ASP A 23 -0.32 2.96 22.11
C ASP A 23 -1.73 3.54 21.94
N LEU A 24 -2.53 2.91 21.09
CA LEU A 24 -3.93 3.27 20.95
C LEU A 24 -4.69 2.79 22.19
N SER A 25 -5.59 3.64 22.71
CA SER A 25 -6.46 3.23 23.79
C SER A 25 -7.45 2.16 23.34
N ASP A 26 -7.91 1.32 24.27
CA ASP A 26 -8.96 0.34 24.02
C ASP A 26 -10.23 0.97 23.44
N ASP A 27 -10.58 2.18 23.87
CA ASP A 27 -11.72 2.90 23.35
C ASP A 27 -11.53 3.35 21.91
N THR A 28 -10.32 3.73 21.51
CA THR A 28 -9.98 4.03 20.13
C THR A 28 -10.08 2.78 19.27
N LEU A 29 -9.51 1.66 19.73
CA LEU A 29 -9.57 0.39 19.03
C LEU A 29 -10.99 -0.11 18.80
N ARG A 30 -11.90 0.06 19.79
CA ARG A 30 -13.32 -0.31 19.67
C ARG A 30 -14.11 0.58 18.70
N LYS A 31 -13.62 1.78 18.41
CA LYS A 31 -14.26 2.74 17.51
C LYS A 31 -13.72 2.69 16.07
N LEU A 32 -12.72 1.82 15.81
CA LEU A 32 -12.26 1.64 14.45
C LEU A 32 -13.40 1.15 13.55
N PRO A 33 -13.54 1.73 12.33
CA PRO A 33 -14.61 1.30 11.43
C PRO A 33 -14.37 -0.16 10.99
N GLY A 34 -15.42 -0.98 11.13
CA GLY A 34 -15.41 -2.33 10.62
C GLY A 34 -15.69 -2.35 9.10
N PRO A 35 -15.33 -3.44 8.40
CA PRO A 35 -15.49 -3.55 6.95
C PRO A 35 -16.95 -3.75 6.51
N GLY A 36 -17.87 -4.06 7.41
CA GLY A 36 -19.24 -4.41 7.06
C GLY A 36 -19.27 -5.60 6.08
N ASP A 37 -20.08 -5.49 5.04
CA ASP A 37 -20.20 -6.52 3.99
C ASP A 37 -19.10 -6.44 2.91
N ASP A 38 -18.18 -5.49 2.96
CA ASP A 38 -17.16 -5.29 1.93
C ASP A 38 -16.26 -6.50 1.70
N PHE A 39 -16.08 -7.31 2.74
CA PHE A 39 -15.25 -8.53 2.70
C PHE A 39 -16.06 -9.81 2.50
N ASP A 40 -17.35 -9.71 2.19
CA ASP A 40 -18.11 -10.89 1.79
C ASP A 40 -17.51 -11.47 0.49
N ILE A 41 -17.22 -12.77 0.50
CA ILE A 41 -16.51 -13.43 -0.62
C ILE A 41 -17.36 -13.57 -1.90
N LYS A 42 -18.67 -13.32 -1.83
CA LYS A 42 -19.58 -13.44 -2.97
C LYS A 42 -20.09 -12.10 -3.50
N LYS A 43 -20.32 -11.15 -2.59
CA LYS A 43 -20.98 -9.88 -2.90
C LYS A 43 -20.26 -8.64 -2.33
N GLY A 44 -19.19 -8.84 -1.58
CA GLY A 44 -18.43 -7.75 -0.96
C GLY A 44 -17.85 -6.82 -2.00
N SER A 45 -18.05 -5.53 -1.82
CA SER A 45 -17.66 -4.52 -2.80
C SER A 45 -16.15 -4.39 -2.97
N LEU A 46 -15.36 -4.73 -1.96
CA LEU A 46 -13.91 -4.64 -2.01
C LEU A 46 -13.25 -5.99 -2.34
N LEU A 47 -13.70 -7.08 -1.72
CA LEU A 47 -13.00 -8.37 -1.84
C LEU A 47 -13.49 -9.21 -3.02
N ALA A 48 -14.81 -9.36 -3.21
CA ALA A 48 -15.35 -10.29 -4.21
C ALA A 48 -14.83 -10.03 -5.64
N PRO A 49 -14.67 -8.77 -6.12
CA PRO A 49 -14.14 -8.50 -7.46
C PRO A 49 -12.67 -8.94 -7.64
N ILE A 50 -11.92 -9.10 -6.55
CA ILE A 50 -10.51 -9.50 -6.60
C ILE A 50 -10.36 -11.03 -6.57
N LEU A 51 -11.39 -11.78 -6.15
CA LEU A 51 -11.36 -13.25 -6.03
C LEU A 51 -11.50 -13.97 -7.37
N VAL A 52 -10.67 -13.59 -8.32
CA VAL A 52 -10.58 -14.19 -9.67
C VAL A 52 -9.13 -14.56 -9.98
N PRO A 53 -8.87 -15.53 -10.90
CA PRO A 53 -7.52 -15.70 -11.45
C PRO A 53 -7.08 -14.40 -12.12
N ARG A 54 -5.95 -13.86 -11.67
CA ARG A 54 -5.46 -12.54 -12.07
C ARG A 54 -3.95 -12.52 -12.29
N VAL A 55 -3.48 -13.56 -12.98
CA VAL A 55 -2.06 -13.66 -13.38
C VAL A 55 -1.69 -12.42 -14.21
N SER A 56 -0.50 -11.86 -13.99
CA SER A 56 -0.02 -10.69 -14.73
C SER A 56 -0.13 -10.87 -16.25
N GLY A 57 -0.57 -9.83 -16.94
CA GLY A 57 -0.79 -9.86 -18.39
C GLY A 57 -2.08 -10.52 -18.85
N THR A 58 -2.96 -10.97 -17.94
CA THR A 58 -4.26 -11.58 -18.30
C THR A 58 -5.41 -10.59 -18.14
N GLU A 59 -6.57 -10.93 -18.74
CA GLU A 59 -7.81 -10.15 -18.59
C GLU A 59 -8.25 -10.03 -17.13
N GLY A 60 -8.08 -11.08 -16.31
CA GLY A 60 -8.40 -11.04 -14.89
C GLY A 60 -7.54 -10.03 -14.13
N ASN A 61 -6.25 -9.93 -14.46
CA ASN A 61 -5.36 -8.92 -13.90
C ASN A 61 -5.80 -7.50 -14.30
N VAL A 62 -6.16 -7.29 -15.56
CA VAL A 62 -6.68 -6.01 -16.06
C VAL A 62 -7.98 -5.63 -15.35
N ALA A 63 -8.91 -6.58 -15.17
CA ALA A 63 -10.19 -6.33 -14.51
C ALA A 63 -10.00 -5.94 -13.02
N VAL A 64 -9.13 -6.62 -12.31
CA VAL A 64 -8.82 -6.29 -10.91
C VAL A 64 -8.15 -4.93 -10.79
N ARG A 65 -7.19 -4.60 -11.67
CA ARG A 65 -6.60 -3.26 -11.71
C ARG A 65 -7.66 -2.18 -11.97
N GLN A 66 -8.60 -2.43 -12.89
CA GLN A 66 -9.69 -1.48 -13.16
C GLN A 66 -10.57 -1.29 -11.93
N HIS A 67 -10.87 -2.35 -11.16
CA HIS A 67 -11.60 -2.25 -9.91
C HIS A 67 -10.91 -1.30 -8.90
N PHE A 68 -9.58 -1.33 -8.78
CA PHE A 68 -8.85 -0.38 -7.95
C PHE A 68 -8.99 1.06 -8.45
N LEU A 69 -8.84 1.27 -9.75
CA LEU A 69 -8.97 2.61 -10.35
C LEU A 69 -10.38 3.18 -10.11
N ASP A 70 -11.42 2.39 -10.35
CA ASP A 70 -12.81 2.78 -10.15
C ASP A 70 -13.10 3.10 -8.68
N PHE A 71 -12.53 2.33 -7.75
CA PHE A 71 -12.65 2.57 -6.31
C PHE A 71 -12.07 3.94 -5.92
N PHE A 72 -10.82 4.22 -6.27
CA PHE A 72 -10.19 5.50 -5.93
C PHE A 72 -10.90 6.66 -6.63
N GLN A 73 -11.20 6.54 -7.91
CA GLN A 73 -11.87 7.60 -8.68
C GLN A 73 -13.26 7.94 -8.12
N SER A 74 -14.04 6.94 -7.73
CA SER A 74 -15.42 7.14 -7.30
C SER A 74 -15.59 7.45 -5.84
N GLN A 75 -14.72 6.91 -4.96
CA GLN A 75 -14.89 7.01 -3.51
C GLN A 75 -13.84 7.91 -2.84
N LEU A 76 -12.67 8.08 -3.45
CA LEU A 76 -11.52 8.77 -2.87
C LEU A 76 -10.87 9.75 -3.88
N PRO A 77 -11.61 10.72 -4.42
CA PRO A 77 -11.14 11.59 -5.51
C PRO A 77 -9.94 12.47 -5.13
N GLU A 78 -9.67 12.63 -3.83
CA GLU A 78 -8.52 13.39 -3.33
C GLU A 78 -7.21 12.58 -3.34
N TRP A 79 -7.28 11.26 -3.65
CA TRP A 79 -6.11 10.43 -3.82
C TRP A 79 -5.61 10.53 -5.26
N ARG A 80 -4.35 10.89 -5.43
CA ARG A 80 -3.67 10.89 -6.74
C ARG A 80 -3.30 9.45 -7.09
N VAL A 81 -3.78 8.97 -8.23
CA VAL A 81 -3.52 7.60 -8.69
C VAL A 81 -2.65 7.62 -9.92
N GLU A 82 -1.59 6.82 -9.91
CA GLU A 82 -0.61 6.68 -10.97
C GLU A 82 -0.42 5.20 -11.33
N LEU A 83 -0.15 4.92 -12.60
CA LEU A 83 0.16 3.58 -13.10
C LEU A 83 1.62 3.51 -13.49
N HIS A 84 2.34 2.53 -12.93
CA HIS A 84 3.70 2.24 -13.33
C HIS A 84 3.75 0.98 -14.18
N ASN A 85 4.09 1.17 -15.45
CA ASN A 85 4.13 0.12 -16.46
C ASN A 85 5.55 -0.39 -16.64
N SER A 86 5.70 -1.69 -16.74
CA SER A 86 6.92 -2.38 -17.13
C SER A 86 6.60 -3.61 -17.96
N THR A 87 7.57 -4.16 -18.67
CA THR A 87 7.45 -5.42 -19.40
C THR A 87 8.64 -6.31 -19.10
N SER A 88 8.42 -7.62 -19.17
CA SER A 88 9.48 -8.62 -19.07
C SER A 88 9.06 -9.92 -19.75
N THR A 89 10.01 -10.71 -20.20
CA THR A 89 9.76 -12.11 -20.55
C THR A 89 9.67 -12.96 -19.29
N THR A 90 8.89 -14.05 -19.36
CA THR A 90 8.73 -15.00 -18.25
C THR A 90 9.07 -16.42 -18.73
N PRO A 91 9.35 -17.38 -17.81
CA PRO A 91 9.64 -18.76 -18.21
C PRO A 91 8.52 -19.49 -18.98
N VAL A 92 7.30 -18.91 -19.00
CA VAL A 92 6.14 -19.49 -19.69
C VAL A 92 5.66 -18.65 -20.86
N SER A 93 6.25 -17.47 -21.11
CA SER A 93 5.81 -16.54 -22.17
C SER A 93 6.30 -16.92 -23.57
N GLY A 94 7.16 -17.93 -23.70
CA GLY A 94 7.73 -18.32 -24.99
C GLY A 94 8.55 -17.23 -25.69
N GLY A 95 9.11 -16.29 -24.92
CA GLY A 95 9.86 -15.14 -25.41
C GLY A 95 9.02 -13.89 -25.67
N ALA A 96 7.70 -13.97 -25.54
CA ALA A 96 6.84 -12.77 -25.60
C ALA A 96 6.97 -11.94 -24.33
N GLU A 97 6.88 -10.63 -24.47
CA GLU A 97 6.81 -9.72 -23.33
C GLU A 97 5.44 -9.79 -22.64
N VAL A 98 5.46 -9.85 -21.32
CA VAL A 98 4.30 -9.79 -20.44
C VAL A 98 4.28 -8.39 -19.79
N PRO A 99 3.16 -7.67 -19.86
CA PRO A 99 3.02 -6.39 -19.17
C PRO A 99 2.79 -6.58 -17.67
N PHE A 100 3.41 -5.72 -16.87
CA PHE A 100 3.21 -5.58 -15.43
C PHE A 100 2.86 -4.13 -15.12
N VAL A 101 1.81 -3.92 -14.33
CA VAL A 101 1.29 -2.58 -14.07
C VAL A 101 1.02 -2.38 -12.58
N ASN A 102 1.90 -1.69 -11.88
CA ASN A 102 1.65 -1.31 -10.49
C ASN A 102 0.66 -0.15 -10.41
N VAL A 103 -0.23 -0.16 -9.41
CA VAL A 103 -1.12 0.95 -9.07
C VAL A 103 -0.58 1.64 -7.82
N ILE A 104 -0.34 2.93 -7.91
CA ILE A 104 0.13 3.75 -6.80
C ILE A 104 -0.93 4.80 -6.51
N ALA A 105 -1.44 4.80 -5.28
CA ALA A 105 -2.38 5.81 -4.82
C ALA A 105 -1.75 6.61 -3.67
N THR A 106 -1.71 7.92 -3.78
CA THR A 106 -1.03 8.81 -2.83
C THR A 106 -2.00 9.85 -2.30
N ARG A 107 -1.98 10.05 -0.99
CA ARG A 107 -2.72 11.08 -0.27
C ARG A 107 -1.76 11.92 0.54
N ASP A 108 -1.48 13.11 0.07
CA ASP A 108 -0.57 14.07 0.68
C ASP A 108 -1.34 15.25 1.29
N PRO A 109 -0.75 15.98 2.25
CA PRO A 109 -1.29 17.26 2.73
C PRO A 109 -1.47 18.25 1.55
N PRO A 110 -2.54 19.05 1.53
CA PRO A 110 -2.75 20.04 0.50
C PRO A 110 -1.58 21.04 0.39
N GLY A 111 -1.13 21.31 -0.84
CA GLY A 111 -0.04 22.25 -1.11
C GLY A 111 1.37 21.70 -0.88
N SER A 112 1.52 20.44 -0.52
CA SER A 112 2.84 19.81 -0.39
C SER A 112 3.59 19.75 -1.71
N LEU A 113 4.91 19.96 -1.67
CA LEU A 113 5.79 19.76 -2.83
C LEU A 113 6.29 18.33 -2.88
N GLN A 114 6.65 17.89 -4.09
CA GLN A 114 7.28 16.58 -4.26
C GLN A 114 8.61 16.52 -3.50
N GLY A 115 8.80 15.44 -2.73
CA GLY A 115 9.99 15.24 -1.90
C GLY A 115 9.88 15.78 -0.48
N ASP A 116 8.88 16.62 -0.18
CA ASP A 116 8.72 17.21 1.16
C ASP A 116 7.85 16.38 2.11
N VAL A 117 7.22 15.32 1.60
CA VAL A 117 6.25 14.52 2.37
C VAL A 117 6.84 13.16 2.74
N SER A 118 6.91 12.90 4.03
CA SER A 118 7.16 11.55 4.56
C SER A 118 5.87 10.73 4.48
N ARG A 119 5.88 9.57 3.82
CA ARG A 119 4.67 8.76 3.61
C ARG A 119 4.72 7.45 4.38
N LEU A 120 3.60 7.10 5.02
CA LEU A 120 3.35 5.73 5.44
C LEU A 120 2.96 4.92 4.20
N ALA A 121 3.76 3.91 3.86
CA ALA A 121 3.49 3.03 2.73
C ALA A 121 2.68 1.80 3.18
N LEU A 122 1.55 1.55 2.49
CA LEU A 122 0.77 0.31 2.60
C LEU A 122 0.96 -0.47 1.30
N VAL A 123 1.45 -1.69 1.40
CA VAL A 123 1.90 -2.46 0.23
C VAL A 123 1.25 -3.84 0.20
N ALA A 124 0.72 -4.24 -0.95
CA ALA A 124 0.32 -5.61 -1.25
C ALA A 124 0.53 -5.87 -2.75
N HIS A 125 0.73 -7.13 -3.15
CA HIS A 125 0.66 -7.49 -4.56
C HIS A 125 -0.78 -7.89 -4.93
N TYR A 126 -1.15 -7.68 -6.19
CA TYR A 126 -2.50 -8.02 -6.61
C TYR A 126 -2.56 -9.11 -7.69
N ASP A 127 -1.44 -9.53 -8.24
CA ASP A 127 -1.38 -10.68 -9.13
C ASP A 127 -1.65 -12.00 -8.39
N SER A 128 -1.86 -13.07 -9.10
CA SER A 128 -2.02 -14.42 -8.57
C SER A 128 -1.15 -15.41 -9.34
N LYS A 129 -0.80 -16.53 -8.70
CA LYS A 129 0.01 -17.59 -9.30
C LYS A 129 -0.52 -18.08 -10.64
N TYR A 130 0.40 -18.33 -11.56
CA TYR A 130 0.13 -18.98 -12.83
C TYR A 130 -0.33 -20.44 -12.67
N THR A 131 0.24 -21.15 -11.69
CA THR A 131 -0.12 -22.54 -11.36
C THR A 131 -0.44 -22.69 -9.87
N PRO A 132 -1.44 -23.52 -9.52
CA PRO A 132 -2.32 -24.31 -10.39
C PRO A 132 -3.30 -23.42 -11.18
N LYS A 133 -3.72 -23.88 -12.35
CA LYS A 133 -4.70 -23.16 -13.18
C LYS A 133 -5.97 -22.84 -12.38
N GLY A 134 -6.42 -21.60 -12.44
CA GLY A 134 -7.61 -21.15 -11.69
C GLY A 134 -7.31 -20.71 -10.27
N PHE A 135 -6.04 -20.62 -9.87
CA PHE A 135 -5.65 -20.12 -8.56
C PHE A 135 -6.04 -18.64 -8.40
N ILE A 136 -6.79 -18.34 -7.34
CA ILE A 136 -7.33 -16.98 -7.08
C ILE A 136 -6.55 -16.20 -6.02
N GLY A 137 -5.58 -16.78 -5.33
CA GLY A 137 -4.78 -16.09 -4.31
C GLY A 137 -5.66 -15.31 -3.32
N ALA A 138 -6.60 -16.00 -2.63
CA ALA A 138 -7.60 -15.31 -1.80
C ALA A 138 -6.99 -14.59 -0.60
N THR A 139 -6.09 -15.28 0.12
CA THR A 139 -5.34 -14.71 1.25
C THR A 139 -4.02 -14.09 0.82
N ASP A 140 -3.50 -14.52 -0.33
CA ASP A 140 -2.21 -14.16 -0.90
C ASP A 140 -2.39 -13.70 -2.36
N SER A 141 -2.73 -12.40 -2.68
CA SER A 141 -2.90 -11.33 -1.70
C SER A 141 -4.20 -10.53 -1.92
N ALA A 142 -5.33 -11.21 -2.34
CA ALA A 142 -6.60 -10.51 -2.57
C ALA A 142 -7.16 -9.86 -1.29
N ALA A 143 -7.14 -10.58 -0.17
CA ALA A 143 -7.59 -10.04 1.12
C ALA A 143 -6.74 -8.84 1.58
N PRO A 144 -5.40 -8.87 1.56
CA PRO A 144 -4.58 -7.69 1.82
C PRO A 144 -4.92 -6.48 0.94
N CYS A 145 -5.15 -6.67 -0.37
CA CYS A 145 -5.58 -5.58 -1.25
C CYS A 145 -6.90 -4.96 -0.79
N ALA A 146 -7.91 -5.80 -0.49
CA ALA A 146 -9.21 -5.33 0.02
C ALA A 146 -9.06 -4.61 1.37
N MET A 147 -8.19 -5.10 2.26
CA MET A 147 -7.89 -4.45 3.55
C MET A 147 -7.27 -3.06 3.35
N ILE A 148 -6.32 -2.91 2.43
CA ILE A 148 -5.71 -1.62 2.10
C ILE A 148 -6.76 -0.64 1.55
N MET A 149 -7.65 -1.09 0.66
CA MET A 149 -8.76 -0.27 0.16
C MET A 149 -9.69 0.19 1.28
N HIS A 150 -10.06 -0.72 2.19
CA HIS A 150 -10.88 -0.39 3.36
C HIS A 150 -10.18 0.64 4.27
N VAL A 151 -8.89 0.45 4.55
CA VAL A 151 -8.09 1.40 5.34
C VAL A 151 -8.08 2.78 4.67
N ALA A 152 -7.79 2.86 3.36
CA ALA A 152 -7.79 4.12 2.62
C ALA A 152 -9.10 4.90 2.82
N ARG A 153 -10.23 4.24 2.62
CA ARG A 153 -11.56 4.84 2.80
C ARG A 153 -11.83 5.25 4.25
N SER A 154 -11.38 4.46 5.19
CA SER A 154 -11.63 4.69 6.62
C SER A 154 -10.85 5.90 7.17
N ILE A 155 -9.66 6.18 6.63
CA ILE A 155 -8.78 7.25 7.11
C ILE A 155 -8.94 8.57 6.36
N ASP A 156 -9.53 8.59 5.18
CA ASP A 156 -9.52 9.76 4.27
C ASP A 156 -10.10 11.03 4.92
N ALA A 157 -11.28 10.92 5.53
CA ALA A 157 -11.89 12.06 6.23
C ALA A 157 -11.08 12.53 7.44
N ALA A 158 -10.42 11.59 8.14
CA ALA A 158 -9.56 11.92 9.28
C ALA A 158 -8.28 12.64 8.83
N LEU A 159 -7.68 12.23 7.72
CA LEU A 159 -6.54 12.93 7.10
C LEU A 159 -6.92 14.36 6.71
N THR A 160 -8.04 14.53 6.02
CA THR A 160 -8.55 15.84 5.63
C THR A 160 -8.76 16.75 6.85
N SER A 161 -9.41 16.23 7.90
CA SER A 161 -9.65 16.99 9.13
C SER A 161 -8.36 17.35 9.86
N LYS A 162 -7.40 16.41 9.91
CA LYS A 162 -6.08 16.63 10.52
C LYS A 162 -5.34 17.77 9.83
N TRP A 163 -5.25 17.75 8.51
CA TRP A 163 -4.54 18.78 7.76
C TRP A 163 -5.24 20.13 7.79
N ALA A 164 -6.57 20.15 7.83
CA ALA A 164 -7.32 21.40 7.98
C ALA A 164 -7.16 22.05 9.38
N ALA A 165 -6.87 21.24 10.40
CA ALA A 165 -6.67 21.73 11.77
C ALA A 165 -5.21 22.09 12.08
N ALA A 166 -4.27 21.71 11.23
CA ALA A 166 -2.84 21.98 11.44
C ALA A 166 -2.53 23.46 11.26
N ASN A 167 -1.77 24.03 12.18
CA ASN A 167 -1.25 25.38 12.04
C ASN A 167 -0.06 25.35 11.08
N HIS A 168 -0.03 26.25 10.11
CA HIS A 168 1.03 26.37 9.09
C HIS A 168 2.45 26.56 9.67
N ASP A 169 2.59 26.81 10.96
CA ASP A 169 3.87 27.04 11.62
C ASP A 169 4.48 25.76 12.26
N ASP A 170 3.76 24.63 12.26
CA ASP A 170 4.25 23.38 12.85
C ASP A 170 4.77 22.43 11.76
N PHE A 171 6.02 22.66 11.38
CA PHE A 171 6.72 21.97 10.28
C PHE A 171 6.75 20.42 10.41
N ASP A 172 6.63 19.90 11.62
CA ASP A 172 6.84 18.45 11.88
C ASP A 172 5.55 17.61 11.75
N VAL A 173 4.37 18.24 11.86
CA VAL A 173 3.08 17.51 11.86
C VAL A 173 2.44 17.47 10.47
N ASP A 174 2.73 18.44 9.61
CA ASP A 174 2.00 18.69 8.37
C ASP A 174 2.49 17.90 7.15
N HIS A 175 3.70 17.37 7.20
CA HIS A 175 4.34 16.72 6.04
C HIS A 175 4.25 15.18 6.07
N LYS A 176 3.20 14.60 6.66
CA LYS A 176 2.99 13.15 6.69
C LYS A 176 1.80 12.76 5.82
N GLY A 177 2.09 12.04 4.73
CA GLY A 177 1.11 11.48 3.82
C GLY A 177 0.94 9.99 3.95
N VAL A 178 0.12 9.42 3.08
CA VAL A 178 -0.07 7.96 2.93
C VAL A 178 0.11 7.60 1.47
N GLN A 179 0.82 6.51 1.22
CA GLN A 179 0.99 5.94 -0.11
C GLN A 179 0.58 4.47 -0.10
N ILE A 180 -0.19 4.08 -1.09
CA ILE A 180 -0.62 2.70 -1.32
C ILE A 180 0.06 2.20 -2.58
N LEU A 181 0.62 1.00 -2.49
CA LEU A 181 1.30 0.32 -3.58
C LEU A 181 0.60 -1.04 -3.79
N LEU A 182 -0.19 -1.15 -4.85
CA LEU A 182 -0.75 -2.41 -5.30
C LEU A 182 0.14 -2.91 -6.45
N LEU A 183 1.00 -3.85 -6.12
CA LEU A 183 2.08 -4.31 -6.99
C LEU A 183 1.61 -5.45 -7.90
N ASP A 184 2.09 -5.46 -9.12
CA ASP A 184 1.85 -6.51 -10.13
C ASP A 184 3.12 -7.33 -10.35
N GLY A 185 2.95 -8.63 -10.58
CA GLY A 185 4.06 -9.51 -10.90
C GLY A 185 4.99 -9.76 -9.73
N GLU A 186 4.45 -9.93 -8.53
CA GLU A 186 5.19 -10.42 -7.38
C GLU A 186 5.45 -11.92 -7.52
N GLU A 187 4.45 -12.67 -7.97
CA GLU A 187 4.44 -14.12 -8.05
C GLU A 187 5.32 -14.69 -9.16
N ALA A 188 5.93 -15.83 -8.89
CA ALA A 188 6.68 -16.60 -9.88
C ALA A 188 5.76 -17.31 -10.87
N PHE A 189 6.15 -17.36 -12.15
CA PHE A 189 5.42 -18.10 -13.17
C PHE A 189 5.71 -19.60 -13.13
N LYS A 190 6.92 -20.00 -12.72
CA LYS A 190 7.35 -21.40 -12.65
C LYS A 190 8.01 -21.75 -11.33
N SER A 191 9.01 -21.00 -10.92
CA SER A 191 9.79 -21.29 -9.71
C SER A 191 10.32 -20.00 -9.13
N TRP A 192 10.16 -19.78 -7.85
CA TRP A 192 10.65 -18.60 -7.16
C TRP A 192 12.18 -18.52 -7.22
N THR A 193 12.68 -17.60 -8.02
CA THR A 193 14.10 -17.30 -8.23
C THR A 193 14.30 -15.81 -8.45
N ASP A 194 15.53 -15.34 -8.43
CA ASP A 194 15.86 -13.92 -8.69
C ASP A 194 15.41 -13.42 -10.09
N SER A 195 15.25 -14.34 -11.06
CA SER A 195 14.83 -14.04 -12.43
C SER A 195 13.38 -14.45 -12.74
N ASP A 196 12.72 -15.20 -11.85
CA ASP A 196 11.32 -15.60 -11.98
C ASP A 196 10.57 -15.27 -10.70
N SER A 197 10.46 -14.00 -10.40
CA SER A 197 9.66 -13.38 -9.34
C SER A 197 9.86 -11.86 -9.35
N LEU A 198 9.01 -11.15 -8.63
CA LEU A 198 9.14 -9.70 -8.37
C LEU A 198 9.28 -8.84 -9.65
N TYR A 199 8.66 -9.21 -10.74
CA TYR A 199 8.74 -8.53 -12.03
C TYR A 199 8.39 -7.04 -11.93
N GLY A 200 7.13 -6.68 -12.02
CA GLY A 200 6.67 -5.30 -11.85
C GLY A 200 6.89 -4.76 -10.44
N ALA A 201 6.76 -5.62 -9.43
CA ALA A 201 6.99 -5.27 -8.03
C ALA A 201 8.42 -4.74 -7.78
N ARG A 202 9.43 -5.27 -8.46
CA ARG A 202 10.83 -4.81 -8.35
C ARG A 202 11.00 -3.36 -8.81
N TYR A 203 10.27 -2.94 -9.85
CA TYR A 203 10.31 -1.56 -10.34
C TYR A 203 9.57 -0.60 -9.40
N GLY A 204 8.50 -1.06 -8.72
CA GLY A 204 7.78 -0.29 -7.73
C GLY A 204 8.66 0.15 -6.55
N THR A 205 9.54 -0.73 -6.08
CA THR A 205 10.45 -0.42 -4.96
C THR A 205 11.57 0.55 -5.33
N MET A 206 12.05 0.53 -6.57
CA MET A 206 13.04 1.50 -7.04
C MET A 206 12.49 2.93 -7.06
N LEU A 207 11.21 3.12 -7.33
CA LEU A 207 10.58 4.44 -7.37
C LEU A 207 10.41 5.07 -5.99
N LEU A 208 10.20 4.25 -4.94
CA LEU A 208 10.15 4.75 -3.55
C LEU A 208 11.49 5.33 -3.08
N ALA A 209 12.61 4.97 -3.72
CA ALA A 209 13.93 5.47 -3.37
C ALA A 209 14.25 6.85 -4.00
N TYR A 210 13.41 7.33 -4.95
CA TYR A 210 13.64 8.56 -5.71
C TYR A 210 12.49 9.59 -5.63
N THR A 211 11.44 9.32 -4.83
CA THR A 211 10.30 10.23 -4.58
C THR A 211 10.20 10.64 -3.13
#